data_bc20958e6e9cd45e7ade7d2f10f789a4
#
_entry.id   bc20958e6e9cd45e7ade7d2f10f789a4
#
_cell.length_a   1.000
_cell.length_b   1.000
_cell.length_c   1.000
_cell.angle_alpha   90.00
_cell.angle_beta   90.00
_cell.angle_gamma   90.00
#
_symmetry.space_group_name_H-M   'P 1'
#
loop_
_entity.id
_entity.type
_entity.pdbx_description
1 polymer ?
#
loop_
_entity_poly.entity_id
_entity_poly.type
_entity_poly.pdbx_seq_one_letter_code
_entity_poly.pdbx_strand_id
1 'polypeptide(L)'
;MRVLLIEDEPTTAKAIELMLTTEGFNVYSTDLGEEGLDLGKLYDYDIILLDLNLPDMHGYDVLKKLRVAKVQTPVLVLSGVAEMDSKIRSFG
;
A
#
# COMPACT_ATOMS: atom_id res chain seq x y z
N MET A 1 11.71 -1.88 -10.28
CA MET A 1 10.28 -1.88 -9.95
C MET A 1 10.00 -0.88 -8.83
N ARG A 2 8.98 -0.08 -8.99
CA ARG A 2 8.60 0.95 -8.02
C ARG A 2 7.38 0.49 -7.24
N VAL A 3 7.50 0.51 -5.92
CA VAL A 3 6.44 0.04 -5.01
C VAL A 3 6.01 1.18 -4.11
N LEU A 4 4.71 1.41 -4.03
CA LEU A 4 4.14 2.34 -3.04
C LEU A 4 3.60 1.51 -1.89
N LEU A 5 4.09 1.79 -0.69
CA LEU A 5 3.66 1.10 0.53
C LEU A 5 2.88 2.07 1.39
N ILE A 6 1.62 1.73 1.65
CA ILE A 6 0.73 2.54 2.50
C ILE A 6 0.44 1.71 3.75
N GLU A 7 1.17 2.00 4.82
CA GLU A 7 1.15 1.22 6.05
C GLU A 7 1.48 2.12 7.24
N ASP A 8 0.63 2.14 8.25
CA ASP A 8 0.81 3.04 9.39
C ASP A 8 1.60 2.44 10.55
N GLU A 9 1.75 1.13 10.62
CA GLU A 9 2.52 0.49 11.70
C GLU A 9 4.00 0.54 11.34
N PRO A 10 4.84 1.28 12.11
CA PRO A 10 6.24 1.52 11.70
C PRO A 10 7.08 0.24 11.60
N THR A 11 6.88 -0.71 12.50
CA THR A 11 7.65 -1.94 12.48
C THR A 11 7.33 -2.78 11.25
N THR A 12 6.04 -2.90 10.93
CA THR A 12 5.59 -3.63 9.75
C THR A 12 6.09 -2.96 8.47
N ALA A 13 5.95 -1.63 8.40
CA ALA A 13 6.40 -0.86 7.25
C ALA A 13 7.90 -1.04 7.02
N LYS A 14 8.70 -0.95 8.09
CA LYS A 14 10.15 -1.13 8.01
C LYS A 14 10.53 -2.53 7.53
N ALA A 15 9.85 -3.54 8.04
CA ALA A 15 10.14 -4.92 7.66
C ALA A 15 9.86 -5.15 6.18
N ILE A 16 8.72 -4.67 5.71
CA ILE A 16 8.35 -4.81 4.29
C ILE A 16 9.32 -4.03 3.41
N GLU A 17 9.62 -2.79 3.80
CA GLU A 17 10.53 -1.94 3.05
C GLU A 17 11.90 -2.59 2.93
N LEU A 18 12.43 -3.11 4.03
CA LEU A 18 13.73 -3.76 4.01
C LEU A 18 13.73 -4.99 3.11
N MET A 19 12.70 -5.80 3.22
CA MET A 19 12.56 -7.00 2.39
C MET A 19 12.59 -6.66 0.91
N LEU A 20 11.81 -5.67 0.53
CA LEU A 20 11.68 -5.30 -0.89
C LEU A 20 12.93 -4.59 -1.40
N THR A 21 13.53 -3.71 -0.62
CA THR A 21 14.75 -3.03 -1.05
C THR A 21 15.92 -4.01 -1.19
N THR A 22 15.96 -5.04 -0.34
CA THR A 22 16.95 -6.09 -0.46
C THR A 22 16.84 -6.82 -1.80
N GLU A 23 15.63 -6.93 -2.34
CA GLU A 23 15.38 -7.55 -3.63
C GLU A 23 15.54 -6.57 -4.81
N GLY A 24 15.98 -5.36 -4.55
CA GLY A 24 16.23 -4.39 -5.60
C GLY A 24 15.07 -3.50 -5.98
N PHE A 25 13.96 -3.55 -5.23
CA PHE A 25 12.81 -2.69 -5.50
C PHE A 25 13.00 -1.30 -4.91
N ASN A 26 12.44 -0.31 -5.57
CA ASN A 26 12.40 1.06 -5.06
C ASN A 26 11.08 1.25 -4.31
N VAL A 27 11.17 1.43 -2.99
CA VAL A 27 9.99 1.51 -2.14
C VAL A 27 9.77 2.93 -1.66
N TYR A 28 8.56 3.40 -1.83
CA TYR A 28 8.09 4.70 -1.34
C TYR A 28 7.00 4.43 -0.33
N SER A 29 7.19 4.90 0.89
CA SER A 29 6.36 4.53 2.02
C SER A 29 5.65 5.74 2.60
N THR A 30 4.38 5.56 2.96
CA THR A 30 3.61 6.58 3.68
C THR A 30 2.73 5.90 4.72
N ASP A 31 2.39 6.64 5.77
CA ASP A 31 1.54 6.14 6.84
C ASP A 31 0.10 6.66 6.75
N LEU A 32 -0.20 7.49 5.75
CA LEU A 32 -1.54 8.07 5.60
C LEU A 32 -2.18 7.64 4.29
N GLY A 33 -3.46 7.30 4.37
CA GLY A 33 -4.23 6.91 3.19
C GLY A 33 -4.36 8.03 2.19
N GLU A 34 -4.58 9.25 2.66
CA GLU A 34 -4.72 10.40 1.77
C GLU A 34 -3.43 10.70 1.03
N GLU A 35 -2.30 10.66 1.72
CA GLU A 35 -1.01 10.84 1.07
C GLU A 35 -0.74 9.72 0.08
N GLY A 36 -1.05 8.49 0.44
CA GLY A 36 -0.91 7.35 -0.47
C GLY A 36 -1.75 7.51 -1.71
N LEU A 37 -2.97 8.00 -1.55
CA LEU A 37 -3.85 8.28 -2.68
C LEU A 37 -3.24 9.33 -3.62
N ASP A 38 -2.73 10.42 -3.04
CA ASP A 38 -2.11 11.47 -3.83
C ASP A 38 -0.88 10.95 -4.58
N LEU A 39 -0.02 10.19 -3.90
CA LEU A 39 1.16 9.62 -4.53
C LEU A 39 0.80 8.65 -5.64
N GLY A 40 -0.21 7.81 -5.41
CA GLY A 40 -0.66 6.85 -6.41
C GLY A 40 -1.23 7.51 -7.66
N LYS A 41 -1.81 8.70 -7.50
CA LYS A 41 -2.33 9.45 -8.64
C LYS A 41 -1.24 10.22 -9.39
N LEU A 42 -0.22 10.68 -8.66
CA LEU A 42 0.81 11.55 -9.23
C LEU A 42 1.94 10.79 -9.91
N TYR A 43 2.26 9.61 -9.43
CA TYR A 43 3.42 8.86 -9.90
C TYR A 43 3.02 7.48 -10.38
N ASP A 44 3.84 6.93 -11.26
CA ASP A 44 3.62 5.57 -11.79
C ASP A 44 4.33 4.56 -10.90
N TYR A 45 3.56 3.72 -10.25
CA TYR A 45 4.07 2.60 -9.48
C TYR A 45 3.74 1.29 -10.19
N ASP A 46 4.54 0.28 -9.96
CA ASP A 46 4.28 -1.04 -10.51
C ASP A 46 3.30 -1.82 -9.65
N ILE A 47 3.31 -1.54 -8.35
CA ILE A 47 2.37 -2.14 -7.42
C ILE A 47 2.19 -1.22 -6.20
N ILE A 48 1.01 -1.27 -5.61
CA ILE A 48 0.70 -0.57 -4.37
C ILE A 48 0.39 -1.63 -3.31
N LEU A 49 1.09 -1.56 -2.19
CA LEU A 49 0.80 -2.38 -1.01
C LEU A 49 0.02 -1.53 -0.03
N LEU A 50 -1.16 -1.98 0.35
CA LEU A 50 -2.14 -1.14 1.04
C LEU A 50 -2.65 -1.83 2.30
N ASP A 51 -2.42 -1.20 3.45
CA ASP A 51 -3.01 -1.63 4.71
C ASP A 51 -4.47 -1.17 4.78
N LEU A 52 -5.32 -2.01 5.36
CA LEU A 52 -6.73 -1.68 5.52
C LEU A 52 -6.99 -0.68 6.63
N ASN A 53 -6.19 -0.74 7.69
CA ASN A 53 -6.43 0.07 8.90
C ASN A 53 -5.47 1.24 8.95
N LEU A 54 -5.82 2.31 8.26
CA LEU A 54 -5.03 3.54 8.27
C LEU A 54 -5.65 4.55 9.23
N PRO A 55 -4.85 5.49 9.78
CA PRO A 55 -5.38 6.42 10.78
C PRO A 55 -6.37 7.43 10.23
N ASP A 56 -6.26 7.78 8.97
CA ASP A 56 -7.08 8.83 8.37
C ASP A 56 -8.24 8.30 7.52
N MET A 57 -8.14 7.06 7.02
CA MET A 57 -9.22 6.49 6.23
C MET A 57 -9.05 4.98 6.10
N HIS A 58 -10.12 4.30 5.76
CA HIS A 58 -10.07 2.86 5.56
C HIS A 58 -9.36 2.55 4.23
N GLY A 59 -8.56 1.48 4.21
CA GLY A 59 -7.80 1.12 3.01
C GLY A 59 -8.67 0.88 1.79
N TYR A 60 -9.85 0.27 1.95
CA TYR A 60 -10.75 0.08 0.82
C TYR A 60 -11.21 1.39 0.21
N ASP A 61 -11.30 2.46 1.00
CA ASP A 61 -11.63 3.77 0.46
C ASP A 61 -10.50 4.32 -0.40
N VAL A 62 -9.26 4.05 -0.01
CA VAL A 62 -8.11 4.42 -0.84
C VAL A 62 -8.18 3.70 -2.18
N LEU A 63 -8.40 2.39 -2.14
CA LEU A 63 -8.51 1.59 -3.36
C LEU A 63 -9.63 2.12 -4.26
N LYS A 64 -10.79 2.35 -3.69
CA LYS A 64 -11.94 2.85 -4.43
C LYS A 64 -11.64 4.19 -5.10
N LYS A 65 -11.02 5.11 -4.35
CA LYS A 65 -10.70 6.43 -4.89
C LYS A 65 -9.64 6.36 -5.96
N LEU A 66 -8.69 5.45 -5.85
CA LEU A 66 -7.70 5.22 -6.92
C LEU A 66 -8.41 4.78 -8.19
N ARG A 67 -9.35 3.84 -8.09
CA ARG A 67 -10.07 3.35 -9.27
C ARG A 67 -10.97 4.41 -9.87
N VAL A 68 -11.61 5.23 -9.05
CA VAL A 68 -12.41 6.37 -9.55
C VAL A 68 -11.52 7.35 -10.31
N ALA A 69 -10.29 7.55 -9.84
CA ALA A 69 -9.31 8.40 -10.52
C ALA A 69 -8.67 7.72 -11.73
N LYS A 70 -9.11 6.50 -12.07
CA LYS A 70 -8.64 5.73 -13.21
C LYS A 70 -7.18 5.29 -13.10
N VAL A 71 -6.69 5.19 -11.88
CA VAL A 71 -5.39 4.58 -11.60
C VAL A 71 -5.57 3.08 -11.65
N GLN A 72 -4.83 2.40 -12.52
CA GLN A 72 -4.99 0.95 -12.73
C GLN A 72 -3.84 0.13 -12.14
N THR A 73 -2.97 0.76 -11.39
CA THR A 73 -1.87 0.08 -10.73
C THR A 73 -2.41 -1.07 -9.87
N PRO A 74 -1.84 -2.27 -9.97
CA PRO A 74 -2.27 -3.38 -9.10
C PRO A 74 -2.11 -3.03 -7.63
N VAL A 75 -3.09 -3.41 -6.83
CA VAL A 75 -3.08 -3.16 -5.39
C VAL A 75 -3.16 -4.48 -4.66
N LEU A 76 -2.19 -4.73 -3.79
CA LEU A 76 -2.20 -5.87 -2.89
C LEU A 76 -2.60 -5.36 -1.51
N VAL A 77 -3.72 -5.85 -1.01
CA VAL A 77 -4.24 -5.41 0.28
C VAL A 77 -3.66 -6.27 1.38
N LEU A 78 -3.11 -5.62 2.39
CA LEU A 78 -2.54 -6.28 3.56
C LEU A 78 -3.56 -6.26 4.68
N SER A 79 -3.74 -7.41 5.33
CA SER A 79 -4.60 -7.49 6.51
C SER A 79 -3.88 -6.95 7.73
N GLY A 80 -4.64 -6.55 8.73
CA GLY A 80 -4.08 -6.15 10.00
C GLY A 80 -3.28 -7.27 10.65
N VAL A 81 -2.47 -6.91 11.64
CA VAL A 81 -1.53 -7.84 12.27
C VAL A 81 -2.23 -9.12 12.77
N ALA A 82 -3.39 -8.99 13.36
CA ALA A 82 -4.12 -10.14 13.90
C ALA A 82 -4.60 -11.11 12.81
N GLU A 83 -4.59 -10.68 11.57
CA GLU A 83 -5.08 -11.47 10.45
C GLU A 83 -3.99 -11.84 9.45
N MET A 84 -2.77 -11.45 9.73
CA MET A 84 -1.67 -11.64 8.76
C MET A 84 -1.41 -13.09 8.42
N ASP A 85 -1.59 -13.97 9.37
CA ASP A 85 -1.35 -15.40 9.17
C ASP A 85 -2.32 -16.00 8.16
N SER A 86 -3.41 -15.35 7.88
CA SER A 86 -4.45 -15.94 7.05
C SER A 86 -4.74 -15.18 5.77
N LYS A 87 -4.35 -13.89 5.66
CA LYS A 87 -4.98 -13.09 4.63
C LYS A 87 -4.09 -12.03 4.01
N ILE A 88 -3.47 -12.37 2.93
CA ILE A 88 -3.04 -11.37 1.97
C ILE A 88 -4.01 -11.49 0.81
N ARG A 89 -4.69 -10.41 0.46
CA ARG A 89 -5.69 -10.43 -0.60
C ARG A 89 -5.29 -9.53 -1.74
N SER A 90 -5.42 -10.04 -2.93
CA SER A 90 -5.11 -9.27 -4.13
C SER A 90 -6.39 -8.75 -4.75
N PHE A 91 -6.42 -7.45 -5.02
CA PHE A 91 -7.54 -6.80 -5.69
C PHE A 91 -6.99 -6.06 -6.91
N GLY A 92 -7.35 -6.57 -8.03
CA GLY A 92 -6.85 -6.08 -9.31
C GLY A 92 -7.33 -4.71 -9.72
#